data_e40e55f5a1cc90b6168e15b9cb071099
#
_entry.id   e40e55f5a1cc90b6168e15b9cb071099
#
_cell.length_a   1.000
_cell.length_b   1.000
_cell.length_c   1.000
_cell.angle_alpha   90.00
_cell.angle_beta   90.00
_cell.angle_gamma   90.00
#
_symmetry.space_group_name_H-M   'P 1'
#
loop_
_entity.id
_entity.type
_entity.pdbx_description
1 polymer ?
#
loop_
_entity_poly.entity_id
_entity_poly.type
_entity_poly.pdbx_seq_one_letter_code
_entity_poly.pdbx_strand_id
1 'polypeptide(L)'
;MPVGIGPNKISVMVSSVDDKPLADISGLKVKVSNPQKNIAPIEAQVTETTIGGDQTVTKFTANTTFGFAGVWQIELEAQRTDNANESVLFDVRIKPSIDDIRTDITEYDLPADDTAPLYPVYDGKNIWISDAQQPRLWKFSIEDEQFTPYTFNGATTIFMDIDKDGKIWFTDTPNSKIGNFDPKTEQFEIINLPQFTLGSAFIQKSIPTSVAVDHDNDVWIAVIDKSILLQYDQTTKKFRLYNTLTEEAGPTAIEIDSSNNVWFAESLIGNLGKIDGVTGQVTEFTPDDGPLAEPFALMIDKDENIWVAEHIGPAITKFNPILESFDKVKIANPESLPFGMVLDKYDNLWAAQHVVDGLIMYDPYNNRITEVAIPTEGSFTQFVIADDNGDVWFVEQRGAKLGKVSISAVPGQPTIIEEESTFEIKYVEIVAPIIAVGIIATSLFYVKSIRDKRKIDDVISNETSGK
;
A
#
# COMPACT_ATOMS: atom_id res chain seq x y z
N MET A 1 11.18 -3.54 -13.43
CA MET A 1 10.27 -4.69 -13.62
C MET A 1 10.51 -5.66 -12.50
N PRO A 2 9.48 -6.27 -11.94
CA PRO A 2 9.66 -7.31 -10.94
C PRO A 2 10.33 -8.52 -11.57
N VAL A 3 11.15 -9.16 -10.78
CA VAL A 3 11.80 -10.40 -11.16
C VAL A 3 10.82 -11.53 -10.84
N GLY A 4 10.43 -12.30 -11.85
CA GLY A 4 9.46 -13.39 -11.70
C GLY A 4 10.07 -14.70 -11.22
N ILE A 5 9.23 -15.64 -10.79
CA ILE A 5 9.66 -17.04 -10.58
C ILE A 5 10.04 -17.65 -11.92
N GLY A 6 11.13 -18.39 -11.96
CA GLY A 6 11.62 -19.04 -13.18
C GLY A 6 12.94 -18.48 -13.68
N PRO A 7 13.29 -18.72 -14.97
CA PRO A 7 14.50 -18.20 -15.59
C PRO A 7 14.47 -16.66 -15.68
N ASN A 8 15.57 -16.04 -15.28
CA ASN A 8 15.73 -14.59 -15.29
C ASN A 8 17.11 -14.20 -15.84
N LYS A 9 17.16 -12.98 -16.38
CA LYS A 9 18.36 -12.39 -16.94
C LYS A 9 18.73 -11.11 -16.20
N ILE A 10 19.86 -11.10 -15.54
CA ILE A 10 20.39 -9.95 -14.81
C ILE A 10 21.39 -9.25 -15.72
N SER A 11 21.13 -8.00 -16.09
CA SER A 11 22.06 -7.18 -16.87
C SER A 11 22.78 -6.19 -15.96
N VAL A 12 24.10 -6.19 -16.01
CA VAL A 12 24.95 -5.32 -15.18
C VAL A 12 25.87 -4.53 -16.09
N MET A 13 25.89 -3.22 -15.91
CA MET A 13 26.90 -2.32 -16.48
C MET A 13 27.74 -1.76 -15.35
N VAL A 14 29.06 -1.80 -15.50
CA VAL A 14 29.99 -1.27 -14.49
C VAL A 14 30.65 -0.03 -15.06
N SER A 15 30.50 1.10 -14.36
CA SER A 15 31.09 2.38 -14.74
C SER A 15 31.67 3.10 -13.53
N SER A 16 32.53 4.10 -13.78
CA SER A 16 32.96 5.03 -12.73
C SER A 16 31.85 6.00 -12.35
N VAL A 17 32.05 6.74 -11.24
CA VAL A 17 31.13 7.80 -10.76
C VAL A 17 30.81 8.84 -11.85
N ASP A 18 31.71 9.07 -12.78
CA ASP A 18 31.57 10.00 -13.92
C ASP A 18 30.99 9.34 -15.18
N ASP A 19 30.34 8.17 -15.04
CA ASP A 19 29.78 7.37 -16.14
C ASP A 19 30.81 6.91 -17.20
N LYS A 20 32.09 6.85 -16.83
CA LYS A 20 33.14 6.35 -17.73
C LYS A 20 33.30 4.85 -17.58
N PRO A 21 33.54 4.12 -18.68
CA PRO A 21 33.86 2.69 -18.61
C PRO A 21 35.11 2.48 -17.75
N LEU A 22 35.06 1.45 -16.88
CA LEU A 22 36.22 1.03 -16.12
C LEU A 22 37.01 0.00 -16.92
N ALA A 23 38.20 0.42 -17.39
CA ALA A 23 39.06 -0.44 -18.23
C ALA A 23 39.78 -1.57 -17.44
N ASP A 24 39.70 -1.55 -16.13
CA ASP A 24 40.36 -2.48 -15.21
C ASP A 24 39.46 -3.60 -14.70
N ILE A 25 38.22 -3.68 -15.15
CA ILE A 25 37.31 -4.79 -14.85
C ILE A 25 37.59 -5.95 -15.80
N SER A 26 38.02 -7.06 -15.24
CA SER A 26 38.36 -8.30 -15.97
C SER A 26 37.23 -9.34 -16.00
N GLY A 27 36.16 -9.10 -15.21
CA GLY A 27 35.00 -9.99 -15.15
C GLY A 27 34.01 -9.62 -14.05
N LEU A 28 32.87 -10.27 -14.08
CA LEU A 28 31.81 -10.16 -13.06
C LEU A 28 31.37 -11.54 -12.62
N LYS A 29 31.30 -11.77 -11.32
CA LYS A 29 30.59 -12.93 -10.76
C LYS A 29 29.26 -12.48 -10.21
N VAL A 30 28.23 -13.27 -10.43
CA VAL A 30 26.89 -13.04 -9.91
C VAL A 30 26.48 -14.27 -9.13
N LYS A 31 26.13 -14.09 -7.86
CA LYS A 31 25.62 -15.17 -7.02
C LYS A 31 24.24 -14.80 -6.53
N VAL A 32 23.35 -15.77 -6.49
CA VAL A 32 21.98 -15.63 -5.97
C VAL A 32 21.80 -16.58 -4.79
N SER A 33 21.16 -16.09 -3.73
CA SER A 33 20.90 -16.87 -2.51
C SER A 33 19.56 -16.50 -1.89
N ASN A 34 19.03 -17.36 -1.04
CA ASN A 34 17.88 -17.03 -0.21
C ASN A 34 18.15 -17.48 1.25
N PRO A 35 18.70 -16.60 2.09
CA PRO A 35 19.03 -16.93 3.48
C PRO A 35 17.81 -17.35 4.31
N GLN A 36 16.64 -16.76 4.05
CA GLN A 36 15.40 -17.09 4.77
C GLN A 36 14.95 -18.54 4.55
N LYS A 37 15.28 -19.09 3.40
CA LYS A 37 14.99 -20.51 3.04
C LYS A 37 16.22 -21.40 3.08
N ASN A 38 17.33 -20.95 3.68
CA ASN A 38 18.60 -21.66 3.78
C ASN A 38 19.18 -22.10 2.41
N ILE A 39 18.96 -21.29 1.36
CA ILE A 39 19.57 -21.53 0.06
C ILE A 39 20.92 -20.84 0.02
N ALA A 40 21.98 -21.65 -0.08
CA ALA A 40 23.36 -21.19 -0.22
C ALA A 40 23.54 -20.41 -1.56
N PRO A 41 24.55 -19.52 -1.65
CA PRO A 41 24.86 -18.81 -2.88
C PRO A 41 25.08 -19.75 -4.05
N ILE A 42 24.32 -19.53 -5.12
CA ILE A 42 24.41 -20.25 -6.41
C ILE A 42 25.01 -19.28 -7.42
N GLU A 43 26.13 -19.64 -8.04
CA GLU A 43 26.78 -18.82 -9.06
C GLU A 43 26.00 -18.89 -10.37
N ALA A 44 25.64 -17.72 -10.92
CA ALA A 44 24.97 -17.60 -12.21
C ALA A 44 25.97 -17.64 -13.35
N GLN A 45 25.56 -18.16 -14.51
CA GLN A 45 26.39 -18.08 -15.72
C GLN A 45 26.40 -16.65 -16.25
N VAL A 46 27.57 -16.05 -16.34
CA VAL A 46 27.75 -14.67 -16.81
C VAL A 46 28.33 -14.69 -18.23
N THR A 47 27.73 -13.90 -19.11
CA THR A 47 28.24 -13.61 -20.46
C THR A 47 28.56 -12.12 -20.55
N GLU A 48 29.71 -11.85 -21.20
CA GLU A 48 30.18 -10.49 -21.43
C GLU A 48 29.81 -10.05 -22.85
N THR A 49 29.33 -8.83 -23.00
CA THR A 49 29.04 -8.23 -24.30
C THR A 49 29.58 -6.80 -24.33
N THR A 50 30.41 -6.49 -25.29
CA THR A 50 30.92 -5.14 -25.52
C THR A 50 29.97 -4.39 -26.44
N ILE A 51 29.42 -3.27 -25.94
CA ILE A 51 28.56 -2.39 -26.74
C ILE A 51 29.45 -1.25 -27.25
N GLY A 52 29.65 -1.20 -28.56
CA GLY A 52 30.48 -0.19 -29.24
C GLY A 52 29.68 1.07 -29.55
N GLY A 53 30.31 2.23 -29.38
CA GLY A 53 29.88 3.58 -29.69
C GLY A 53 31.05 4.53 -29.45
N ASP A 54 30.82 5.84 -29.32
CA ASP A 54 31.87 6.82 -28.97
C ASP A 54 32.51 6.52 -27.58
N GLN A 55 31.83 5.70 -26.76
CA GLN A 55 32.39 5.10 -25.54
C GLN A 55 32.06 3.61 -25.52
N THR A 56 33.08 2.79 -25.34
CA THR A 56 32.92 1.34 -25.24
C THR A 56 32.51 0.98 -23.82
N VAL A 57 31.32 0.42 -23.64
CA VAL A 57 30.79 -0.04 -22.34
C VAL A 57 30.71 -1.57 -22.35
N THR A 58 31.25 -2.19 -21.31
CA THR A 58 31.11 -3.63 -21.09
C THR A 58 29.81 -3.89 -20.34
N LYS A 59 28.93 -4.69 -20.96
CA LYS A 59 27.71 -5.20 -20.38
C LYS A 59 27.89 -6.66 -20.01
N PHE A 60 27.64 -6.96 -18.75
CA PHE A 60 27.59 -8.33 -18.25
C PHE A 60 26.14 -8.79 -18.18
N THR A 61 25.89 -10.03 -18.58
CA THR A 61 24.57 -10.64 -18.50
C THR A 61 24.69 -11.95 -17.75
N ALA A 62 23.97 -12.07 -16.64
CA ALA A 62 23.90 -13.27 -15.84
C ALA A 62 22.54 -13.96 -16.03
N ASN A 63 22.54 -15.25 -16.36
CA ASN A 63 21.34 -16.06 -16.42
C ASN A 63 21.19 -16.82 -15.09
N THR A 64 20.06 -16.68 -14.45
CA THR A 64 19.73 -17.34 -13.18
C THR A 64 18.29 -17.83 -13.18
N THR A 65 17.93 -18.64 -12.18
CA THR A 65 16.56 -19.13 -12.00
C THR A 65 16.17 -18.96 -10.54
N PHE A 66 15.07 -18.26 -10.32
CA PHE A 66 14.46 -18.14 -9.00
C PHE A 66 13.36 -19.20 -8.87
N GLY A 67 13.53 -20.16 -7.97
CA GLY A 67 12.63 -21.30 -7.86
C GLY A 67 11.30 -21.03 -7.14
N PHE A 68 11.17 -19.90 -6.45
CA PHE A 68 9.97 -19.52 -5.69
C PHE A 68 9.97 -18.03 -5.35
N ALA A 69 8.80 -17.51 -4.98
CA ALA A 69 8.61 -16.14 -4.54
C ALA A 69 9.26 -15.87 -3.17
N GLY A 70 9.63 -14.62 -2.93
CA GLY A 70 10.24 -14.16 -1.68
C GLY A 70 11.44 -13.26 -1.91
N VAL A 71 12.11 -12.90 -0.82
CA VAL A 71 13.32 -12.05 -0.90
C VAL A 71 14.53 -12.91 -1.17
N TRP A 72 15.18 -12.65 -2.29
CA TRP A 72 16.45 -13.26 -2.70
C TRP A 72 17.56 -12.23 -2.60
N GLN A 73 18.78 -12.70 -2.36
CA GLN A 73 19.97 -11.87 -2.35
C GLN A 73 20.77 -12.10 -3.62
N ILE A 74 21.18 -11.00 -4.24
CA ILE A 74 22.09 -11.00 -5.39
C ILE A 74 23.41 -10.37 -4.94
N GLU A 75 24.48 -11.15 -4.96
CA GLU A 75 25.85 -10.67 -4.76
C GLU A 75 26.51 -10.48 -6.13
N LEU A 76 26.95 -9.26 -6.41
CA LEU A 76 27.79 -8.95 -7.56
C LEU A 76 29.23 -8.75 -7.08
N GLU A 77 30.17 -9.51 -7.65
CA GLU A 77 31.60 -9.37 -7.39
C GLU A 77 32.30 -8.95 -8.68
N ALA A 78 32.73 -7.68 -8.75
CA ALA A 78 33.54 -7.19 -9.86
C ALA A 78 34.98 -7.66 -9.69
N GLN A 79 35.48 -8.34 -10.70
CA GLN A 79 36.88 -8.82 -10.76
C GLN A 79 37.73 -7.78 -11.44
N ARG A 80 38.75 -7.27 -10.74
CA ARG A 80 39.68 -6.28 -11.28
C ARG A 80 40.98 -6.92 -11.70
N THR A 81 41.68 -6.29 -12.63
CA THR A 81 43.00 -6.77 -13.15
C THR A 81 44.09 -6.73 -12.10
N ASP A 82 43.95 -5.94 -11.05
CA ASP A 82 44.87 -5.83 -9.91
C ASP A 82 44.52 -6.79 -8.76
N ASN A 83 43.51 -7.68 -8.93
CA ASN A 83 42.95 -8.57 -7.93
C ASN A 83 42.30 -7.87 -6.71
N ALA A 84 42.04 -6.59 -6.77
CA ALA A 84 41.25 -5.87 -5.78
C ALA A 84 39.76 -6.06 -6.09
N ASN A 85 39.22 -7.27 -5.83
CA ASN A 85 37.81 -7.56 -6.07
C ASN A 85 36.92 -6.76 -5.14
N GLU A 86 35.82 -6.29 -5.68
CA GLU A 86 34.82 -5.52 -4.94
C GLU A 86 33.46 -6.19 -5.10
N SER A 87 32.70 -6.28 -4.00
CA SER A 87 31.38 -6.90 -4.04
C SER A 87 30.31 -5.99 -3.47
N VAL A 88 29.12 -6.14 -4.00
CA VAL A 88 27.90 -5.48 -3.52
C VAL A 88 26.79 -6.52 -3.42
N LEU A 89 25.98 -6.41 -2.37
CA LEU A 89 24.86 -7.29 -2.09
C LEU A 89 23.57 -6.47 -2.10
N PHE A 90 22.55 -6.96 -2.80
CA PHE A 90 21.22 -6.39 -2.75
C PHE A 90 20.15 -7.44 -2.55
N ASP A 91 19.06 -7.03 -1.94
CA ASP A 91 17.87 -7.84 -1.85
C ASP A 91 16.98 -7.58 -3.08
N VAL A 92 16.49 -8.66 -3.67
CA VAL A 92 15.54 -8.65 -4.77
C VAL A 92 14.29 -9.43 -4.37
N ARG A 93 13.14 -8.83 -4.48
CA ARG A 93 11.88 -9.52 -4.24
C ARG A 93 11.41 -10.20 -5.52
N ILE A 94 11.24 -11.51 -5.44
CA ILE A 94 10.70 -12.34 -6.52
C ILE A 94 9.21 -12.55 -6.24
N LYS A 95 8.37 -12.26 -7.23
CA LYS A 95 6.92 -12.40 -7.16
C LYS A 95 6.43 -13.54 -8.04
N PRO A 96 5.33 -14.24 -7.65
CA PRO A 96 4.61 -15.08 -8.59
C PRO A 96 3.92 -14.21 -9.65
N SER A 97 3.72 -14.74 -10.84
CA SER A 97 2.76 -14.17 -11.77
C SER A 97 1.36 -14.22 -11.16
N ILE A 98 0.51 -13.25 -11.46
CA ILE A 98 -0.90 -13.27 -11.02
C ILE A 98 -1.60 -14.56 -11.49
N ASP A 99 -1.20 -15.12 -12.64
CA ASP A 99 -1.74 -16.39 -13.17
C ASP A 99 -1.33 -17.62 -12.35
N ASP A 100 -0.23 -17.53 -11.59
CA ASP A 100 0.27 -18.61 -10.73
C ASP A 100 -0.31 -18.52 -9.31
N ILE A 101 -1.05 -17.46 -9.00
CA ILE A 101 -1.73 -17.30 -7.72
C ILE A 101 -2.97 -18.16 -7.71
N ARG A 102 -3.19 -18.83 -6.59
CA ARG A 102 -4.40 -19.60 -6.29
C ARG A 102 -5.04 -19.01 -5.04
N THR A 103 -6.32 -18.86 -5.12
CA THR A 103 -7.16 -18.33 -4.04
C THR A 103 -8.16 -19.37 -3.61
N ASP A 104 -8.36 -19.51 -2.31
CA ASP A 104 -9.41 -20.34 -1.72
C ASP A 104 -10.17 -19.48 -0.72
N ILE A 105 -11.50 -19.45 -0.84
CA ILE A 105 -12.37 -18.62 0.00
C ILE A 105 -13.04 -19.48 1.04
N THR A 106 -12.92 -19.08 2.30
CA THR A 106 -13.66 -19.62 3.43
C THR A 106 -14.53 -18.51 4.01
N GLU A 107 -15.81 -18.81 4.27
CA GLU A 107 -16.77 -17.89 4.87
C GLU A 107 -17.18 -18.39 6.25
N TYR A 108 -17.30 -17.47 7.21
CA TYR A 108 -17.71 -17.73 8.59
C TYR A 108 -18.95 -16.90 8.91
N ASP A 109 -20.06 -17.56 9.23
CA ASP A 109 -21.31 -16.89 9.59
C ASP A 109 -21.19 -16.20 10.95
N LEU A 110 -21.54 -14.91 11.05
CA LEU A 110 -21.65 -14.22 12.32
C LEU A 110 -22.85 -14.77 13.10
N PRO A 111 -22.70 -15.06 14.40
CA PRO A 111 -23.75 -15.76 15.19
C PRO A 111 -24.86 -14.80 15.68
N ALA A 112 -25.36 -13.93 14.79
CA ALA A 112 -26.48 -13.00 15.08
C ALA A 112 -27.19 -12.57 13.80
N ASP A 113 -28.50 -12.57 13.83
CA ASP A 113 -29.33 -12.14 12.69
C ASP A 113 -29.48 -10.61 12.59
N ASP A 114 -29.15 -9.88 13.67
CA ASP A 114 -29.29 -8.42 13.79
C ASP A 114 -27.93 -7.71 13.64
N THR A 115 -27.07 -8.17 12.74
CA THR A 115 -25.72 -7.65 12.54
C THR A 115 -25.53 -7.16 11.11
N ALA A 116 -24.73 -6.12 10.96
CA ALA A 116 -24.25 -5.63 9.67
C ALA A 116 -22.73 -5.36 9.78
N PRO A 117 -21.90 -6.41 9.65
CA PRO A 117 -20.45 -6.26 9.75
C PRO A 117 -19.93 -5.31 8.66
N LEU A 118 -19.03 -4.41 9.01
CA LEU A 118 -18.62 -3.38 8.07
C LEU A 118 -17.09 -3.24 7.93
N TYR A 119 -16.40 -2.94 9.01
CA TYR A 119 -14.99 -2.60 8.97
C TYR A 119 -14.18 -3.63 9.78
N PRO A 120 -13.27 -4.37 9.15
CA PRO A 120 -12.39 -5.29 9.84
C PRO A 120 -11.08 -4.61 10.22
N VAL A 121 -10.48 -4.97 11.37
CA VAL A 121 -9.09 -4.67 11.74
C VAL A 121 -8.43 -5.89 12.36
N TYR A 122 -7.11 -6.02 12.22
CA TYR A 122 -6.33 -7.17 12.67
C TYR A 122 -5.37 -6.78 13.80
N ASP A 123 -5.41 -7.51 14.92
CA ASP A 123 -4.60 -7.23 16.12
C ASP A 123 -3.34 -8.12 16.29
N GLY A 124 -2.99 -8.89 15.25
CA GLY A 124 -1.91 -9.87 15.27
C GLY A 124 -2.36 -11.29 15.62
N LYS A 125 -3.64 -11.48 16.03
CA LYS A 125 -4.23 -12.79 16.39
C LYS A 125 -5.69 -12.91 16.02
N ASN A 126 -6.42 -11.83 16.10
CA ASN A 126 -7.86 -11.79 15.92
C ASN A 126 -8.25 -10.79 14.86
N ILE A 127 -9.37 -11.04 14.21
CA ILE A 127 -10.05 -10.04 13.39
C ILE A 127 -11.13 -9.40 14.25
N TRP A 128 -11.05 -8.09 14.42
CA TRP A 128 -12.09 -7.30 15.04
C TRP A 128 -12.97 -6.71 13.96
N ILE A 129 -14.29 -6.75 14.15
CA ILE A 129 -15.24 -6.34 13.13
C ILE A 129 -16.23 -5.37 13.75
N SER A 130 -16.44 -4.24 13.09
CA SER A 130 -17.46 -3.27 13.47
C SER A 130 -18.84 -3.75 13.08
N ASP A 131 -19.87 -3.22 13.75
CA ASP A 131 -21.28 -3.48 13.44
C ASP A 131 -22.00 -2.18 13.12
N ALA A 132 -22.39 -1.98 11.89
CA ALA A 132 -23.05 -0.78 11.43
C ALA A 132 -24.54 -0.69 11.87
N GLN A 133 -25.08 -1.77 12.42
CA GLN A 133 -26.48 -1.85 12.85
C GLN A 133 -26.63 -1.82 14.38
N GLN A 134 -25.63 -2.31 15.11
CA GLN A 134 -25.70 -2.50 16.56
C GLN A 134 -24.48 -1.86 17.26
N PRO A 135 -24.62 -1.41 18.53
CA PRO A 135 -23.49 -0.93 19.34
C PRO A 135 -22.64 -2.10 19.83
N ARG A 136 -21.96 -2.75 18.91
CA ARG A 136 -21.26 -4.02 19.12
C ARG A 136 -19.96 -4.06 18.32
N LEU A 137 -18.93 -4.66 18.93
CA LEU A 137 -17.75 -5.14 18.26
C LEU A 137 -17.78 -6.67 18.26
N TRP A 138 -17.43 -7.25 17.15
CA TRP A 138 -17.17 -8.68 17.05
C TRP A 138 -15.67 -8.94 17.11
N LYS A 139 -15.24 -9.92 17.89
CA LYS A 139 -13.91 -10.50 17.84
C LYS A 139 -14.00 -11.90 17.23
N PHE A 140 -13.27 -12.14 16.16
CA PHE A 140 -13.05 -13.47 15.59
C PHE A 140 -11.65 -13.94 15.94
N SER A 141 -11.55 -15.04 16.71
CA SER A 141 -10.27 -15.71 16.98
C SER A 141 -9.90 -16.56 15.76
N ILE A 142 -8.75 -16.23 15.12
CA ILE A 142 -8.26 -17.00 13.96
C ILE A 142 -7.88 -18.44 14.37
N GLU A 143 -7.38 -18.61 15.60
CA GLU A 143 -6.95 -19.93 16.11
C GLU A 143 -8.13 -20.85 16.39
N ASP A 144 -9.20 -20.33 17.01
CA ASP A 144 -10.36 -21.12 17.44
C ASP A 144 -11.51 -21.08 16.43
N GLU A 145 -11.47 -20.21 15.45
CA GLU A 145 -12.55 -19.91 14.48
C GLU A 145 -13.89 -19.57 15.17
N GLN A 146 -13.83 -18.80 16.27
CA GLN A 146 -14.98 -18.44 17.08
C GLN A 146 -15.19 -16.95 17.19
N PHE A 147 -16.45 -16.52 17.13
CA PHE A 147 -16.87 -15.15 17.37
C PHE A 147 -17.18 -14.88 18.83
N THR A 148 -16.80 -13.71 19.33
CA THR A 148 -17.16 -13.18 20.65
C THR A 148 -17.69 -11.76 20.47
N PRO A 149 -18.94 -11.44 20.89
CA PRO A 149 -19.47 -10.07 20.84
C PRO A 149 -19.10 -9.28 22.09
N TYR A 150 -18.82 -7.98 21.90
CA TYR A 150 -18.67 -6.99 22.97
C TYR A 150 -19.63 -5.83 22.70
N THR A 151 -20.50 -5.53 23.65
CA THR A 151 -21.56 -4.51 23.48
C THR A 151 -21.37 -3.33 24.43
N PHE A 152 -21.82 -2.17 24.02
CA PHE A 152 -21.76 -0.93 24.82
C PHE A 152 -23.05 -0.14 24.72
N ASN A 153 -23.14 0.96 25.48
CA ASN A 153 -24.30 1.86 25.41
C ASN A 153 -24.02 2.96 24.36
N GLY A 154 -24.35 2.66 23.11
CA GLY A 154 -24.15 3.52 21.94
C GLY A 154 -25.18 3.26 20.87
N ALA A 155 -24.87 3.61 19.61
CA ALA A 155 -25.69 3.30 18.46
C ALA A 155 -25.05 2.28 17.53
N THR A 156 -23.80 2.51 17.13
CA THR A 156 -23.07 1.67 16.17
C THR A 156 -21.59 1.71 16.44
N THR A 157 -20.85 0.76 15.81
CA THR A 157 -19.42 0.91 15.56
C THR A 157 -19.24 0.89 14.04
N ILE A 158 -18.48 1.83 13.46
CA ILE A 158 -18.36 1.90 11.99
C ILE A 158 -16.92 1.79 11.53
N PHE A 159 -16.17 2.89 11.48
CA PHE A 159 -14.78 2.88 11.05
C PHE A 159 -13.88 2.62 12.25
N MET A 160 -12.83 1.82 12.06
CA MET A 160 -11.99 1.39 13.17
C MET A 160 -10.50 1.49 12.85
N ASP A 161 -9.71 1.63 13.92
CA ASP A 161 -8.26 1.44 13.89
C ASP A 161 -7.77 0.95 15.26
N ILE A 162 -6.52 0.47 15.33
CA ILE A 162 -5.92 -0.08 16.55
C ILE A 162 -4.73 0.78 16.97
N ASP A 163 -4.74 1.22 18.23
CA ASP A 163 -3.64 1.98 18.79
C ASP A 163 -2.45 1.10 19.27
N LYS A 164 -1.33 1.74 19.62
CA LYS A 164 -0.12 1.06 20.06
C LYS A 164 -0.30 0.23 21.36
N ASP A 165 -1.32 0.55 22.15
CA ASP A 165 -1.66 -0.17 23.36
C ASP A 165 -2.57 -1.38 23.09
N GLY A 166 -3.04 -1.51 21.84
CA GLY A 166 -3.96 -2.54 21.35
C GLY A 166 -5.43 -2.22 21.61
N LYS A 167 -5.78 -0.97 21.87
CA LYS A 167 -7.17 -0.55 21.96
C LYS A 167 -7.76 -0.39 20.58
N ILE A 168 -9.00 -0.79 20.42
CA ILE A 168 -9.77 -0.68 19.17
C ILE A 168 -10.54 0.64 19.19
N TRP A 169 -10.12 1.60 18.39
CA TRP A 169 -10.83 2.87 18.21
C TRP A 169 -11.92 2.73 17.14
N PHE A 170 -13.05 3.41 17.34
CA PHE A 170 -14.18 3.36 16.42
C PHE A 170 -14.98 4.66 16.40
N THR A 171 -15.75 4.87 15.33
CA THR A 171 -16.74 5.95 15.24
C THR A 171 -18.12 5.44 15.61
N ASP A 172 -18.83 6.19 16.46
CA ASP A 172 -20.29 6.09 16.69
C ASP A 172 -20.95 7.26 15.94
N THR A 173 -21.02 7.11 14.62
CA THR A 173 -21.37 8.17 13.68
C THR A 173 -22.77 8.78 13.95
N PRO A 174 -23.85 8.00 14.22
CA PRO A 174 -25.16 8.57 14.51
C PRO A 174 -25.21 9.46 15.76
N ASN A 175 -24.29 9.23 16.70
CA ASN A 175 -24.23 9.95 17.96
C ASN A 175 -23.18 11.08 17.98
N SER A 176 -22.44 11.29 16.88
CA SER A 176 -21.33 12.28 16.82
C SER A 176 -20.26 12.00 17.88
N LYS A 177 -19.83 10.76 17.99
CA LYS A 177 -18.86 10.30 18.98
C LYS A 177 -17.79 9.44 18.35
N ILE A 178 -16.69 9.31 19.06
CA ILE A 178 -15.74 8.22 18.91
C ILE A 178 -15.73 7.40 20.21
N GLY A 179 -15.22 6.19 20.12
CA GLY A 179 -15.00 5.36 21.29
C GLY A 179 -13.76 4.53 21.12
N ASN A 180 -13.30 3.94 22.21
CA ASN A 180 -12.34 2.86 22.18
C ASN A 180 -12.80 1.70 23.04
N PHE A 181 -12.33 0.53 22.68
CA PHE A 181 -12.46 -0.71 23.45
C PHE A 181 -11.07 -1.21 23.82
N ASP A 182 -10.83 -1.45 25.11
CA ASP A 182 -9.59 -2.06 25.59
C ASP A 182 -9.80 -3.58 25.74
N PRO A 183 -9.20 -4.42 24.87
CA PRO A 183 -9.36 -5.87 24.95
C PRO A 183 -8.78 -6.50 26.23
N LYS A 184 -7.87 -5.80 26.93
CA LYS A 184 -7.25 -6.31 28.16
C LYS A 184 -8.16 -6.18 29.37
N THR A 185 -8.97 -5.12 29.38
CA THR A 185 -9.89 -4.81 30.50
C THR A 185 -11.36 -5.06 30.13
N GLU A 186 -11.66 -5.27 28.86
CA GLU A 186 -12.99 -5.41 28.28
C GLU A 186 -13.88 -4.18 28.55
N GLN A 187 -13.28 -2.99 28.62
CA GLN A 187 -13.98 -1.76 28.89
C GLN A 187 -14.06 -0.85 27.66
N PHE A 188 -15.19 -0.19 27.51
CA PHE A 188 -15.41 0.87 26.51
C PHE A 188 -15.23 2.25 27.13
N GLU A 189 -14.56 3.15 26.42
CA GLU A 189 -14.55 4.60 26.68
C GLU A 189 -15.22 5.31 25.51
N ILE A 190 -16.20 6.17 25.80
CA ILE A 190 -16.96 6.92 24.78
C ILE A 190 -16.69 8.41 24.92
N ILE A 191 -16.31 9.06 23.82
CA ILE A 191 -15.84 10.44 23.77
C ILE A 191 -16.73 11.22 22.82
N ASN A 192 -17.29 12.34 23.32
CA ASN A 192 -18.08 13.24 22.47
C ASN A 192 -17.16 14.08 21.59
N LEU A 193 -17.48 14.18 20.31
CA LEU A 193 -16.82 15.14 19.43
C LEU A 193 -17.14 16.58 19.83
N PRO A 194 -16.28 17.55 19.49
CA PRO A 194 -16.56 18.96 19.69
C PRO A 194 -17.88 19.36 19.03
N GLN A 195 -18.60 20.24 19.69
CA GLN A 195 -19.87 20.78 19.17
C GLN A 195 -19.61 22.03 18.33
N PHE A 196 -20.16 22.06 17.13
CA PHE A 196 -20.09 23.20 16.23
C PHE A 196 -21.41 23.95 16.25
N THR A 197 -21.36 25.27 16.46
CA THR A 197 -22.56 26.13 16.48
C THR A 197 -22.64 26.92 15.19
N LEU A 198 -23.76 26.80 14.48
CA LEU A 198 -24.12 27.67 13.38
C LEU A 198 -25.06 28.78 13.92
N GLY A 199 -24.50 29.96 14.17
CA GLY A 199 -25.25 31.07 14.79
C GLY A 199 -25.61 30.78 16.26
N SER A 200 -26.59 31.49 16.79
CA SER A 200 -26.93 31.48 18.25
C SER A 200 -27.90 30.35 18.67
N ALA A 201 -28.33 29.45 17.79
CA ALA A 201 -29.50 28.60 18.09
C ALA A 201 -29.42 27.11 17.74
N PHE A 202 -28.47 26.64 16.95
CA PHE A 202 -28.45 25.23 16.53
C PHE A 202 -27.07 24.57 16.75
N ILE A 203 -27.06 23.53 17.59
CA ILE A 203 -25.95 22.59 17.70
C ILE A 203 -26.11 21.61 16.54
N GLN A 204 -25.17 21.63 15.59
CA GLN A 204 -25.13 20.61 14.55
C GLN A 204 -24.30 19.40 15.03
N LYS A 205 -24.89 18.22 14.90
CA LYS A 205 -24.15 16.97 15.06
C LYS A 205 -23.07 16.86 13.96
N SER A 206 -21.92 16.33 14.32
CA SER A 206 -20.83 15.99 13.40
C SER A 206 -21.02 14.58 12.87
N ILE A 207 -20.61 14.33 11.64
CA ILE A 207 -20.64 13.01 10.99
C ILE A 207 -19.21 12.50 10.83
N PRO A 208 -18.67 11.76 11.83
CA PRO A 208 -17.36 11.15 11.70
C PRO A 208 -17.42 9.99 10.69
N THR A 209 -16.50 9.99 9.71
CA THR A 209 -16.44 9.04 8.58
C THR A 209 -15.19 8.23 8.54
N SER A 210 -14.21 8.50 9.38
CA SER A 210 -13.01 7.69 9.52
C SER A 210 -12.36 7.95 10.87
N VAL A 211 -11.56 6.99 11.31
CA VAL A 211 -10.65 7.10 12.45
C VAL A 211 -9.33 6.44 12.07
N ALA A 212 -8.21 7.07 12.42
CA ALA A 212 -6.88 6.53 12.26
C ALA A 212 -6.01 6.93 13.46
N VAL A 213 -5.06 6.09 13.84
CA VAL A 213 -4.14 6.35 14.94
C VAL A 213 -2.75 6.62 14.39
N ASP A 214 -2.18 7.75 14.78
CA ASP A 214 -0.85 8.15 14.30
C ASP A 214 0.31 7.56 15.12
N HIS A 215 1.55 7.85 14.71
CA HIS A 215 2.74 7.31 15.35
C HIS A 215 3.01 7.92 16.74
N ASP A 216 2.35 9.00 17.11
CA ASP A 216 2.39 9.58 18.46
C ASP A 216 1.27 9.02 19.35
N ASN A 217 0.46 8.12 18.81
CA ASN A 217 -0.71 7.51 19.45
C ASN A 217 -1.87 8.51 19.62
N ASP A 218 -1.91 9.55 18.79
CA ASP A 218 -3.05 10.44 18.70
C ASP A 218 -4.08 9.91 17.69
N VAL A 219 -5.34 10.24 17.92
CA VAL A 219 -6.44 9.70 17.11
C VAL A 219 -6.95 10.78 16.15
N TRP A 220 -6.91 10.49 14.87
CA TRP A 220 -7.42 11.37 13.81
C TRP A 220 -8.82 10.97 13.40
N ILE A 221 -9.68 11.93 13.16
CA ILE A 221 -11.08 11.73 12.82
C ILE A 221 -11.43 12.64 11.63
N ALA A 222 -11.93 12.07 10.54
CA ALA A 222 -12.53 12.83 9.45
C ALA A 222 -13.98 13.15 9.79
N VAL A 223 -14.38 14.41 9.57
CA VAL A 223 -15.75 14.89 9.82
C VAL A 223 -16.30 15.47 8.53
N ILE A 224 -17.02 14.65 7.78
CA ILE A 224 -17.41 14.93 6.39
C ILE A 224 -18.28 16.19 6.25
N ASP A 225 -19.26 16.36 7.11
CA ASP A 225 -20.24 17.43 7.05
C ASP A 225 -19.71 18.79 7.55
N LYS A 226 -18.47 18.83 8.01
CA LYS A 226 -17.80 20.05 8.49
C LYS A 226 -16.56 20.41 7.67
N SER A 227 -16.12 19.55 6.77
CA SER A 227 -14.87 19.70 6.00
C SER A 227 -13.66 19.95 6.90
N ILE A 228 -13.54 19.15 7.97
CA ILE A 228 -12.45 19.22 8.94
C ILE A 228 -11.91 17.83 9.27
N LEU A 229 -10.67 17.83 9.76
CA LEU A 229 -10.11 16.73 10.51
C LEU A 229 -9.92 17.14 11.97
N LEU A 230 -10.14 16.22 12.88
CA LEU A 230 -9.89 16.38 14.31
C LEU A 230 -8.75 15.44 14.71
N GLN A 231 -7.81 15.96 15.48
CA GLN A 231 -6.79 15.16 16.18
C GLN A 231 -7.15 15.13 17.66
N TYR A 232 -7.30 13.95 18.23
CA TYR A 232 -7.53 13.73 19.65
C TYR A 232 -6.26 13.26 20.32
N ASP A 233 -5.65 14.13 21.14
CA ASP A 233 -4.49 13.81 21.96
C ASP A 233 -4.92 12.93 23.14
N GLN A 234 -4.52 11.66 23.13
CA GLN A 234 -4.89 10.68 24.17
C GLN A 234 -4.32 11.01 25.53
N THR A 235 -3.23 11.77 25.62
CA THR A 235 -2.57 12.15 26.87
C THR A 235 -3.28 13.31 27.54
N THR A 236 -3.55 14.39 26.78
CA THR A 236 -4.17 15.61 27.29
C THR A 236 -5.70 15.60 27.23
N LYS A 237 -6.28 14.61 26.54
CA LYS A 237 -7.72 14.46 26.28
C LYS A 237 -8.33 15.68 25.57
N LYS A 238 -7.58 16.31 24.66
CA LYS A 238 -8.01 17.51 23.92
C LYS A 238 -8.07 17.25 22.43
N PHE A 239 -8.98 17.95 21.78
CA PHE A 239 -9.08 17.99 20.34
C PHE A 239 -8.32 19.18 19.76
N ARG A 240 -7.64 18.94 18.65
CA ARG A 240 -7.12 19.95 17.74
C ARG A 240 -7.86 19.85 16.41
N LEU A 241 -8.14 20.99 15.78
CA LEU A 241 -8.92 21.07 14.56
C LEU A 241 -8.04 21.50 13.39
N TYR A 242 -8.24 20.85 12.24
CA TYR A 242 -7.63 21.19 10.95
C TYR A 242 -8.75 21.36 9.92
N ASN A 243 -8.77 22.53 9.25
CA ASN A 243 -9.70 22.75 8.14
C ASN A 243 -9.11 22.23 6.84
N THR A 244 -9.92 21.68 5.96
CA THR A 244 -9.57 21.50 4.56
C THR A 244 -9.34 22.86 3.91
N LEU A 245 -8.56 22.93 2.82
CA LEU A 245 -8.33 24.20 2.10
C LEU A 245 -9.56 24.59 1.28
N THR A 246 -10.23 23.59 0.70
CA THR A 246 -11.44 23.78 -0.08
C THR A 246 -12.67 23.61 0.80
N GLU A 247 -13.63 24.51 0.69
CA GLU A 247 -14.92 24.41 1.37
C GLU A 247 -15.73 23.21 0.83
N GLU A 248 -16.54 22.59 1.69
CA GLU A 248 -17.37 21.44 1.33
C GLU A 248 -16.58 20.23 0.74
N ALA A 249 -15.32 20.11 1.12
CA ALA A 249 -14.43 19.04 0.62
C ALA A 249 -14.89 17.64 1.00
N GLY A 250 -15.50 17.48 2.16
CA GLY A 250 -16.05 16.21 2.64
C GLY A 250 -14.98 15.13 2.88
N PRO A 251 -14.08 15.31 3.87
CA PRO A 251 -13.06 14.33 4.18
C PRO A 251 -13.68 13.01 4.64
N THR A 252 -13.14 11.88 4.14
CA THR A 252 -13.65 10.52 4.40
C THR A 252 -12.56 9.61 4.97
N ALA A 253 -11.78 8.94 4.15
CA ALA A 253 -10.73 8.03 4.60
C ALA A 253 -9.52 8.81 5.13
N ILE A 254 -8.82 8.20 6.09
CA ILE A 254 -7.54 8.70 6.64
C ILE A 254 -6.54 7.57 6.62
N GLU A 255 -5.30 7.88 6.19
CA GLU A 255 -4.13 7.02 6.31
C GLU A 255 -2.94 7.81 6.84
N ILE A 256 -2.05 7.16 7.59
CA ILE A 256 -0.86 7.77 8.18
C ILE A 256 0.39 7.21 7.51
N ASP A 257 1.23 8.07 6.92
CA ASP A 257 2.48 7.64 6.29
C ASP A 257 3.62 7.44 7.31
N SER A 258 4.75 6.88 6.87
CA SER A 258 5.90 6.59 7.73
C SER A 258 6.53 7.84 8.36
N SER A 259 6.28 9.00 7.81
CA SER A 259 6.72 10.31 8.32
C SER A 259 5.70 10.99 9.24
N ASN A 260 4.64 10.26 9.62
CA ASN A 260 3.53 10.76 10.43
C ASN A 260 2.70 11.88 9.77
N ASN A 261 2.74 11.95 8.42
CA ASN A 261 1.79 12.81 7.71
C ASN A 261 0.43 12.11 7.64
N VAL A 262 -0.62 12.90 7.66
CA VAL A 262 -2.01 12.44 7.61
C VAL A 262 -2.55 12.65 6.20
N TRP A 263 -2.81 11.58 5.49
CA TRP A 263 -3.43 11.61 4.17
C TRP A 263 -4.92 11.37 4.31
N PHE A 264 -5.72 12.10 3.54
CA PHE A 264 -7.18 11.98 3.60
C PHE A 264 -7.81 12.17 2.21
N ALA A 265 -8.92 11.47 1.99
CA ALA A 265 -9.70 11.61 0.77
C ALA A 265 -10.73 12.73 0.95
N GLU A 266 -10.94 13.56 -0.06
CA GLU A 266 -11.96 14.60 -0.11
C GLU A 266 -13.05 14.18 -1.10
N SER A 267 -13.99 13.37 -0.62
CA SER A 267 -14.93 12.64 -1.48
C SER A 267 -15.90 13.52 -2.24
N LEU A 268 -16.28 14.69 -1.69
CA LEU A 268 -17.26 15.57 -2.33
C LEU A 268 -16.69 16.40 -3.48
N ILE A 269 -15.38 16.65 -3.48
CA ILE A 269 -14.71 17.46 -4.50
C ILE A 269 -13.69 16.68 -5.34
N GLY A 270 -13.37 15.44 -4.95
CA GLY A 270 -12.47 14.56 -5.69
C GLY A 270 -11.00 14.90 -5.59
N ASN A 271 -10.54 15.37 -4.44
CA ASN A 271 -9.14 15.63 -4.15
C ASN A 271 -8.53 14.59 -3.19
N LEU A 272 -7.22 14.63 -3.09
CA LEU A 272 -6.43 13.98 -2.05
C LEU A 272 -5.81 15.08 -1.18
N GLY A 273 -6.06 15.04 0.13
CA GLY A 273 -5.51 15.99 1.09
C GLY A 273 -4.35 15.39 1.90
N LYS A 274 -3.47 16.25 2.39
CA LYS A 274 -2.36 15.91 3.28
C LYS A 274 -2.23 16.93 4.38
N ILE A 275 -2.05 16.49 5.62
CA ILE A 275 -1.57 17.31 6.74
C ILE A 275 -0.14 16.88 7.02
N ASP A 276 0.79 17.82 6.96
CA ASP A 276 2.19 17.58 7.32
C ASP A 276 2.30 17.32 8.83
N GLY A 277 2.85 16.17 9.21
CA GLY A 277 2.90 15.71 10.60
C GLY A 277 3.75 16.57 11.54
N VAL A 278 4.67 17.36 10.99
CA VAL A 278 5.56 18.24 11.78
C VAL A 278 4.98 19.64 11.91
N THR A 279 4.53 20.22 10.80
CA THR A 279 4.09 21.63 10.73
C THR A 279 2.59 21.81 10.91
N GLY A 280 1.80 20.76 10.64
CA GLY A 280 0.35 20.81 10.59
C GLY A 280 -0.19 21.57 9.36
N GLN A 281 0.65 21.83 8.36
CA GLN A 281 0.21 22.47 7.11
C GLN A 281 -0.64 21.51 6.28
N VAL A 282 -1.78 22.01 5.79
CA VAL A 282 -2.65 21.28 4.88
C VAL A 282 -2.24 21.56 3.43
N THR A 283 -2.27 20.52 2.60
CA THR A 283 -2.06 20.59 1.14
C THR A 283 -3.10 19.73 0.47
N GLU A 284 -3.60 20.14 -0.69
CA GLU A 284 -4.55 19.39 -1.51
C GLU A 284 -3.95 19.11 -2.89
N PHE A 285 -4.25 17.93 -3.44
CA PHE A 285 -3.78 17.47 -4.74
C PHE A 285 -4.97 17.05 -5.60
N THR A 286 -5.04 17.56 -6.82
CA THR A 286 -6.06 17.22 -7.80
C THR A 286 -5.37 16.67 -9.06
N PRO A 287 -5.85 15.56 -9.65
CA PRO A 287 -5.30 15.08 -10.91
C PRO A 287 -5.47 16.10 -12.05
N ASP A 288 -4.48 16.17 -12.96
CA ASP A 288 -4.49 17.10 -14.09
C ASP A 288 -5.65 16.85 -15.09
N ASP A 289 -6.15 15.62 -15.15
CA ASP A 289 -7.24 15.18 -16.05
C ASP A 289 -8.65 15.31 -15.44
N GLY A 290 -8.74 15.90 -14.26
CA GLY A 290 -9.99 16.16 -13.53
C GLY A 290 -10.06 15.46 -12.18
N PRO A 291 -11.06 15.80 -11.35
CA PRO A 291 -11.15 15.29 -9.99
C PRO A 291 -11.31 13.77 -9.95
N LEU A 292 -10.89 13.17 -8.84
CA LEU A 292 -11.16 11.77 -8.52
C LEU A 292 -12.68 11.54 -8.38
N ALA A 293 -13.15 10.39 -8.81
CA ALA A 293 -14.58 10.07 -8.81
C ALA A 293 -15.02 9.54 -7.44
N GLU A 294 -15.35 10.44 -6.51
CA GLU A 294 -15.75 10.15 -5.14
C GLU A 294 -14.72 9.23 -4.42
N PRO A 295 -13.50 9.74 -4.14
CA PRO A 295 -12.49 8.98 -3.43
C PRO A 295 -12.98 8.66 -2.02
N PHE A 296 -13.07 7.37 -1.64
CA PHE A 296 -13.68 6.97 -0.38
C PHE A 296 -12.79 6.08 0.50
N ALA A 297 -11.84 5.38 -0.08
CA ALA A 297 -10.87 4.59 0.66
C ALA A 297 -9.45 4.89 0.18
N LEU A 298 -8.52 4.86 1.12
CA LEU A 298 -7.09 5.06 0.91
C LEU A 298 -6.33 3.83 1.39
N MET A 299 -5.14 3.66 0.85
CA MET A 299 -4.13 2.71 1.32
C MET A 299 -2.75 3.27 0.97
N ILE A 300 -1.78 3.14 1.86
CA ILE A 300 -0.39 3.52 1.60
C ILE A 300 0.41 2.24 1.35
N ASP A 301 1.15 2.20 0.22
CA ASP A 301 2.02 1.09 -0.07
C ASP A 301 3.41 1.24 0.58
N LYS A 302 4.23 0.20 0.53
CA LYS A 302 5.59 0.19 1.11
C LYS A 302 6.56 1.20 0.48
N ASP A 303 6.23 1.70 -0.72
CA ASP A 303 7.00 2.72 -1.44
C ASP A 303 6.43 4.14 -1.19
N GLU A 304 5.55 4.29 -0.18
CA GLU A 304 4.88 5.53 0.24
C GLU A 304 3.97 6.13 -0.84
N ASN A 305 3.51 5.33 -1.82
CA ASN A 305 2.47 5.80 -2.72
C ASN A 305 1.10 5.68 -2.07
N ILE A 306 0.24 6.63 -2.35
CA ILE A 306 -1.14 6.65 -1.85
C ILE A 306 -2.05 6.05 -2.92
N TRP A 307 -2.71 4.97 -2.60
CA TRP A 307 -3.71 4.35 -3.45
C TRP A 307 -5.09 4.83 -3.04
N VAL A 308 -5.90 5.18 -4.02
CA VAL A 308 -7.23 5.76 -3.85
C VAL A 308 -8.25 4.91 -4.58
N ALA A 309 -9.27 4.43 -3.90
CA ALA A 309 -10.43 3.81 -4.53
C ALA A 309 -11.42 4.89 -4.96
N GLU A 310 -11.72 4.95 -6.27
CA GLU A 310 -12.72 5.87 -6.83
C GLU A 310 -14.08 5.19 -6.82
N HIS A 311 -14.89 5.47 -5.80
CA HIS A 311 -16.11 4.72 -5.49
C HIS A 311 -17.16 4.72 -6.60
N ILE A 312 -17.42 5.86 -7.24
CA ILE A 312 -18.39 5.96 -8.36
C ILE A 312 -17.74 5.88 -9.73
N GLY A 313 -16.40 5.82 -9.79
CA GLY A 313 -15.62 5.55 -10.98
C GLY A 313 -15.01 4.16 -10.89
N PRO A 314 -15.17 3.26 -11.87
CA PRO A 314 -14.54 1.94 -11.79
C PRO A 314 -13.02 2.07 -11.99
N ALA A 315 -12.34 2.64 -10.98
CA ALA A 315 -10.90 2.88 -11.03
C ALA A 315 -10.26 2.82 -9.64
N ILE A 316 -8.98 2.47 -9.64
CA ILE A 316 -8.06 2.62 -8.53
C ILE A 316 -6.95 3.56 -8.99
N THR A 317 -6.69 4.62 -8.27
CA THR A 317 -5.71 5.63 -8.67
C THR A 317 -4.55 5.65 -7.68
N LYS A 318 -3.33 5.58 -8.22
CA LYS A 318 -2.10 5.71 -7.44
C LYS A 318 -1.59 7.15 -7.50
N PHE A 319 -1.33 7.76 -6.37
CA PHE A 319 -0.62 9.03 -6.23
C PHE A 319 0.80 8.80 -5.74
N ASN A 320 1.77 9.38 -6.43
CA ASN A 320 3.17 9.38 -6.01
C ASN A 320 3.51 10.72 -5.35
N PRO A 321 3.77 10.77 -4.02
CA PRO A 321 3.99 12.03 -3.31
C PRO A 321 5.28 12.76 -3.69
N ILE A 322 6.28 12.06 -4.25
CA ILE A 322 7.55 12.66 -4.66
C ILE A 322 7.41 13.37 -6.00
N LEU A 323 6.64 12.78 -6.92
CA LEU A 323 6.42 13.31 -8.27
C LEU A 323 5.17 14.18 -8.35
N GLU A 324 4.33 14.15 -7.32
CA GLU A 324 3.01 14.77 -7.27
C GLU A 324 2.15 14.38 -8.48
N SER A 325 2.22 13.10 -8.87
CA SER A 325 1.55 12.58 -10.07
C SER A 325 0.56 11.48 -9.76
N PHE A 326 -0.52 11.45 -10.53
CA PHE A 326 -1.56 10.45 -10.45
C PHE A 326 -1.48 9.46 -11.62
N ASP A 327 -1.58 8.17 -11.32
CA ASP A 327 -1.65 7.08 -12.28
C ASP A 327 -2.95 6.30 -12.08
N LYS A 328 -3.88 6.41 -13.03
CA LYS A 328 -5.21 5.78 -12.94
C LYS A 328 -5.25 4.41 -13.58
N VAL A 329 -5.68 3.41 -12.81
CA VAL A 329 -5.93 2.03 -13.24
C VAL A 329 -7.44 1.83 -13.38
N LYS A 330 -7.90 1.66 -14.62
CA LYS A 330 -9.32 1.44 -14.92
C LYS A 330 -9.69 -0.02 -14.71
N ILE A 331 -10.80 -0.26 -14.03
CA ILE A 331 -11.42 -1.57 -13.86
C ILE A 331 -12.35 -1.80 -15.05
N ALA A 332 -12.27 -3.00 -15.65
CA ALA A 332 -13.03 -3.29 -16.87
C ALA A 332 -14.54 -3.40 -16.61
N ASN A 333 -14.94 -3.86 -15.42
CA ASN A 333 -16.34 -3.96 -15.04
C ASN A 333 -16.88 -2.57 -14.65
N PRO A 334 -17.81 -1.96 -15.43
CA PRO A 334 -18.34 -0.64 -15.13
C PRO A 334 -19.24 -0.59 -13.89
N GLU A 335 -19.71 -1.73 -13.41
CA GLU A 335 -20.50 -1.85 -12.18
C GLU A 335 -19.62 -2.03 -10.95
N SER A 336 -18.31 -2.18 -11.12
CA SER A 336 -17.37 -2.22 -10.02
C SER A 336 -17.33 -0.87 -9.32
N LEU A 337 -17.62 -0.88 -8.04
CA LEU A 337 -17.48 0.26 -7.13
C LEU A 337 -16.38 -0.11 -6.13
N PRO A 338 -15.10 0.17 -6.44
CA PRO A 338 -14.00 -0.21 -5.57
C PRO A 338 -14.07 0.56 -4.26
N PHE A 339 -13.75 -0.15 -3.15
CA PHE A 339 -13.81 0.42 -1.81
C PHE A 339 -12.54 0.12 -1.03
N GLY A 340 -12.60 -0.48 0.15
CA GLY A 340 -11.43 -0.78 0.96
C GLY A 340 -10.37 -1.59 0.20
N MET A 341 -9.10 -1.27 0.43
CA MET A 341 -7.96 -1.85 -0.25
C MET A 341 -6.92 -2.34 0.75
N VAL A 342 -6.16 -3.37 0.34
CA VAL A 342 -5.03 -3.90 1.11
C VAL A 342 -4.00 -4.56 0.18
N LEU A 343 -2.75 -4.67 0.61
CA LEU A 343 -1.73 -5.47 -0.07
C LEU A 343 -1.66 -6.88 0.51
N ASP A 344 -1.55 -7.88 -0.37
CA ASP A 344 -1.22 -9.23 0.04
C ASP A 344 0.30 -9.44 0.25
N LYS A 345 0.68 -10.64 0.68
CA LYS A 345 2.10 -11.03 0.87
C LYS A 345 2.97 -10.96 -0.38
N TYR A 346 2.37 -10.88 -1.55
CA TYR A 346 3.04 -10.77 -2.85
C TYR A 346 3.00 -9.36 -3.41
N ASP A 347 2.55 -8.37 -2.63
CA ASP A 347 2.34 -6.97 -3.03
C ASP A 347 1.32 -6.81 -4.18
N ASN A 348 0.34 -7.70 -4.29
CA ASN A 348 -0.83 -7.43 -5.10
C ASN A 348 -1.81 -6.60 -4.28
N LEU A 349 -2.41 -5.60 -4.91
CA LEU A 349 -3.45 -4.80 -4.30
C LEU A 349 -4.78 -5.54 -4.42
N TRP A 350 -5.43 -5.74 -3.30
CA TRP A 350 -6.80 -6.25 -3.23
C TRP A 350 -7.76 -5.12 -2.94
N ALA A 351 -8.88 -5.09 -3.65
CA ALA A 351 -9.94 -4.13 -3.40
C ALA A 351 -11.30 -4.82 -3.34
N ALA A 352 -12.12 -4.43 -2.36
CA ALA A 352 -13.51 -4.83 -2.31
C ALA A 352 -14.30 -4.21 -3.47
N GLN A 353 -15.26 -4.93 -4.02
CA GLN A 353 -16.22 -4.43 -5.00
C GLN A 353 -17.59 -4.32 -4.33
N HIS A 354 -18.06 -3.10 -4.11
CA HIS A 354 -19.20 -2.82 -3.23
C HIS A 354 -20.53 -3.47 -3.66
N VAL A 355 -20.81 -3.54 -4.95
CA VAL A 355 -22.11 -4.04 -5.48
C VAL A 355 -22.00 -5.30 -6.34
N VAL A 356 -20.80 -5.72 -6.65
CA VAL A 356 -20.54 -7.01 -7.31
C VAL A 356 -19.97 -7.97 -6.29
N ASP A 357 -20.44 -9.21 -6.29
CA ASP A 357 -20.01 -10.23 -5.35
C ASP A 357 -18.60 -10.72 -5.69
N GLY A 358 -17.61 -9.90 -5.41
CA GLY A 358 -16.23 -10.15 -5.78
C GLY A 358 -15.22 -9.20 -5.18
N LEU A 359 -13.97 -9.60 -5.30
CA LEU A 359 -12.80 -8.82 -4.96
C LEU A 359 -11.95 -8.62 -6.24
N ILE A 360 -11.25 -7.50 -6.31
CA ILE A 360 -10.24 -7.27 -7.33
C ILE A 360 -8.89 -7.64 -6.74
N MET A 361 -8.09 -8.38 -7.49
CA MET A 361 -6.65 -8.54 -7.26
C MET A 361 -5.91 -7.85 -8.41
N TYR A 362 -5.15 -6.81 -8.11
CA TYR A 362 -4.36 -6.03 -9.05
C TYR A 362 -2.87 -6.22 -8.80
N ASP A 363 -2.14 -6.60 -9.84
CA ASP A 363 -0.67 -6.63 -9.82
C ASP A 363 -0.12 -5.29 -10.33
N PRO A 364 0.41 -4.42 -9.44
CA PRO A 364 0.88 -3.09 -9.83
C PRO A 364 2.12 -3.11 -10.73
N TYR A 365 2.86 -4.21 -10.75
CA TYR A 365 4.09 -4.32 -11.53
C TYR A 365 3.83 -4.73 -12.98
N ASN A 366 2.85 -5.61 -13.19
CA ASN A 366 2.50 -6.10 -14.53
C ASN A 366 1.24 -5.40 -15.09
N ASN A 367 0.65 -4.49 -14.32
CA ASN A 367 -0.59 -3.78 -14.67
C ASN A 367 -1.71 -4.75 -15.07
N ARG A 368 -1.93 -5.79 -14.24
CA ARG A 368 -2.92 -6.83 -14.52
C ARG A 368 -3.94 -6.92 -13.38
N ILE A 369 -5.19 -7.06 -13.78
CA ILE A 369 -6.32 -7.24 -12.86
C ILE A 369 -6.89 -8.64 -13.03
N THR A 370 -7.24 -9.26 -11.91
CA THR A 370 -8.02 -10.49 -11.83
C THR A 370 -9.17 -10.27 -10.86
N GLU A 371 -10.36 -10.73 -11.21
CA GLU A 371 -11.53 -10.73 -10.32
C GLU A 371 -11.63 -12.08 -9.61
N VAL A 372 -11.92 -12.04 -8.31
CA VAL A 372 -12.11 -13.22 -7.45
C VAL A 372 -13.54 -13.18 -6.92
N ALA A 373 -14.36 -14.12 -7.37
CA ALA A 373 -15.76 -14.17 -7.00
C ALA A 373 -15.95 -14.60 -5.54
N ILE A 374 -16.83 -13.90 -4.82
CA ILE A 374 -17.30 -14.28 -3.48
C ILE A 374 -18.45 -15.28 -3.64
N PRO A 375 -18.47 -16.39 -2.86
CA PRO A 375 -19.53 -17.41 -2.99
C PRO A 375 -20.94 -16.92 -2.63
N THR A 376 -21.04 -15.99 -1.67
CA THR A 376 -22.31 -15.43 -1.22
C THR A 376 -22.86 -14.40 -2.19
N GLU A 377 -24.07 -14.64 -2.74
CA GLU A 377 -24.79 -13.67 -3.56
C GLU A 377 -25.33 -12.50 -2.72
N GLY A 378 -25.18 -11.27 -3.23
CA GLY A 378 -25.61 -10.05 -2.54
C GLY A 378 -24.76 -9.74 -1.31
N SER A 379 -23.51 -10.13 -1.27
CA SER A 379 -22.58 -10.00 -0.13
C SER A 379 -22.39 -8.57 0.36
N PHE A 380 -22.29 -7.59 -0.55
CA PHE A 380 -22.11 -6.18 -0.26
C PHE A 380 -20.83 -5.91 0.53
N THR A 381 -19.72 -6.30 -0.05
CA THR A 381 -18.38 -6.20 0.57
C THR A 381 -17.81 -4.79 0.41
N GLN A 382 -17.33 -4.20 1.50
CA GLN A 382 -16.79 -2.82 1.48
C GLN A 382 -15.32 -2.74 1.88
N PHE A 383 -14.88 -3.46 2.90
CA PHE A 383 -13.53 -3.35 3.41
C PHE A 383 -12.83 -4.70 3.48
N VAL A 384 -11.52 -4.62 3.28
CA VAL A 384 -10.59 -5.75 3.29
C VAL A 384 -9.38 -5.42 4.16
N ILE A 385 -8.79 -6.44 4.78
CA ILE A 385 -7.52 -6.35 5.50
C ILE A 385 -6.67 -7.57 5.18
N ALA A 386 -5.38 -7.53 5.52
CA ALA A 386 -4.49 -8.67 5.44
C ALA A 386 -4.00 -9.08 6.84
N ASP A 387 -3.81 -10.38 7.07
CA ASP A 387 -3.16 -10.90 8.26
C ASP A 387 -1.63 -11.07 8.03
N ASP A 388 -0.90 -11.49 9.07
CA ASP A 388 0.54 -11.72 9.01
C ASP A 388 0.96 -12.83 8.03
N ASN A 389 0.05 -13.74 7.67
CA ASN A 389 0.29 -14.74 6.64
C ASN A 389 0.11 -14.15 5.22
N GLY A 390 -0.42 -12.92 5.15
CA GLY A 390 -0.80 -12.24 3.92
C GLY A 390 -2.02 -12.86 3.26
N ASP A 391 -2.87 -13.53 4.03
CA ASP A 391 -4.22 -13.88 3.61
C ASP A 391 -5.12 -12.64 3.72
N VAL A 392 -6.07 -12.50 2.81
CA VAL A 392 -6.96 -11.33 2.77
C VAL A 392 -8.29 -11.68 3.42
N TRP A 393 -8.71 -10.83 4.36
CA TRP A 393 -9.98 -10.96 5.07
C TRP A 393 -10.93 -9.86 4.62
N PHE A 394 -12.20 -10.17 4.49
CA PHE A 394 -13.25 -9.25 4.07
C PHE A 394 -14.54 -9.49 4.85
N VAL A 395 -15.40 -8.49 4.89
CA VAL A 395 -16.70 -8.60 5.54
C VAL A 395 -17.84 -8.48 4.53
N GLU A 396 -18.85 -9.29 4.69
CA GLU A 396 -20.05 -9.31 3.88
C GLU A 396 -21.20 -8.70 4.68
N GLN A 397 -21.44 -7.42 4.46
CA GLN A 397 -22.38 -6.64 5.27
C GLN A 397 -23.80 -7.21 5.22
N ARG A 398 -24.27 -7.62 4.04
CA ARG A 398 -25.61 -8.19 3.86
C ARG A 398 -25.64 -9.70 4.08
N GLY A 399 -24.53 -10.37 3.83
CA GLY A 399 -24.35 -11.80 4.11
C GLY A 399 -24.22 -12.11 5.59
N ALA A 400 -23.91 -11.09 6.43
CA ALA A 400 -23.55 -11.25 7.83
C ALA A 400 -22.43 -12.28 8.03
N LYS A 401 -21.35 -12.16 7.23
CA LYS A 401 -20.22 -13.09 7.24
C LYS A 401 -18.88 -12.37 7.32
N LEU A 402 -17.89 -13.11 7.81
CA LEU A 402 -16.48 -12.82 7.65
C LEU A 402 -15.93 -13.79 6.61
N GLY A 403 -15.35 -13.28 5.55
CA GLY A 403 -14.70 -14.09 4.52
C GLY A 403 -13.18 -14.02 4.65
N LYS A 404 -12.52 -15.10 4.28
CA LYS A 404 -11.06 -15.23 4.19
C LYS A 404 -10.67 -15.73 2.81
N VAL A 405 -9.77 -15.04 2.15
CA VAL A 405 -9.06 -15.49 0.94
C VAL A 405 -7.70 -16.02 1.34
N SER A 406 -7.53 -17.32 1.32
CA SER A 406 -6.22 -17.96 1.49
C SER A 406 -5.46 -17.90 0.17
N ILE A 407 -4.27 -17.28 0.19
CA ILE A 407 -3.50 -17.00 -1.01
C ILE A 407 -2.27 -17.90 -1.04
N SER A 408 -2.10 -18.63 -2.14
CA SER A 408 -0.93 -19.45 -2.39
C SER A 408 -0.40 -19.23 -3.81
N ALA A 409 0.90 -19.44 -4.01
CA ALA A 409 1.50 -19.45 -5.33
C ALA A 409 1.84 -20.90 -5.72
N VAL A 410 1.39 -21.32 -6.88
CA VAL A 410 1.85 -22.56 -7.49
C VAL A 410 3.19 -22.24 -8.15
N PRO A 411 4.25 -23.07 -7.96
CA PRO A 411 5.47 -22.91 -8.74
C PRO A 411 5.11 -22.98 -10.23
N GLY A 412 5.25 -21.87 -10.94
CA GLY A 412 4.93 -21.80 -12.36
C GLY A 412 5.68 -22.88 -13.11
N GLN A 413 5.02 -23.58 -14.00
CA GLN A 413 5.73 -24.26 -15.09
C GLN A 413 6.53 -23.18 -15.81
N PRO A 414 7.79 -23.39 -16.18
CA PRO A 414 8.55 -22.39 -16.90
C PRO A 414 7.76 -22.04 -18.18
N THR A 415 7.00 -20.99 -18.12
CA THR A 415 6.39 -20.39 -19.30
C THR A 415 7.57 -19.89 -20.10
N ILE A 416 7.75 -20.39 -21.31
CA ILE A 416 8.68 -19.80 -22.28
C ILE A 416 8.07 -18.42 -22.58
N ILE A 417 8.44 -17.44 -21.77
CA ILE A 417 8.09 -16.05 -22.04
C ILE A 417 9.08 -15.64 -23.16
N GLU A 418 8.56 -15.45 -24.37
CA GLU A 418 9.34 -14.92 -25.50
C GLU A 418 9.86 -13.50 -25.24
N GLU A 419 9.40 -12.82 -24.20
CA GLU A 419 9.95 -11.55 -23.72
C GLU A 419 10.80 -11.79 -22.46
N GLU A 420 12.11 -11.83 -22.65
CA GLU A 420 13.09 -11.87 -21.57
C GLU A 420 12.93 -10.63 -20.68
N SER A 421 12.51 -10.81 -19.42
CA SER A 421 12.57 -9.73 -18.45
C SER A 421 14.03 -9.34 -18.24
N THR A 422 14.42 -8.18 -18.71
CA THR A 422 15.78 -7.66 -18.56
C THR A 422 15.81 -6.69 -17.39
N PHE A 423 16.51 -7.07 -16.33
CA PHE A 423 16.79 -6.21 -15.20
C PHE A 423 18.11 -5.50 -15.47
N GLU A 424 18.09 -4.16 -15.56
CA GLU A 424 19.28 -3.36 -15.87
C GLU A 424 19.72 -2.60 -14.63
N ILE A 425 20.87 -2.97 -14.06
CA ILE A 425 21.54 -2.20 -13.00
C ILE A 425 22.51 -1.23 -13.68
N LYS A 426 22.21 0.06 -13.65
CA LYS A 426 23.00 1.07 -14.38
C LYS A 426 24.24 1.56 -13.64
N TYR A 427 24.33 1.43 -12.32
CA TYR A 427 25.46 1.97 -11.56
C TYR A 427 25.79 1.09 -10.35
N VAL A 428 27.06 0.74 -10.21
CA VAL A 428 27.65 0.27 -8.97
C VAL A 428 28.73 1.29 -8.59
N GLU A 429 28.45 2.14 -7.62
CA GLU A 429 29.44 3.07 -7.09
C GLU A 429 30.22 2.34 -5.99
N ILE A 430 31.46 1.99 -6.29
CA ILE A 430 32.34 1.33 -5.35
C ILE A 430 33.23 2.42 -4.73
N VAL A 431 32.82 2.93 -3.58
CA VAL A 431 33.62 3.85 -2.75
C VAL A 431 34.21 3.05 -1.60
N ALA A 432 35.52 3.14 -1.43
CA ALA A 432 36.24 2.54 -0.31
C ALA A 432 35.69 2.99 1.05
N PRO A 433 35.82 2.22 2.13
CA PRO A 433 34.83 2.11 3.20
C PRO A 433 34.76 3.33 4.11
N ILE A 434 33.61 3.98 4.11
CA ILE A 434 33.13 4.68 5.32
C ILE A 434 31.81 4.02 5.69
N ILE A 435 31.82 3.38 6.85
CA ILE A 435 30.70 2.73 7.50
C ILE A 435 29.59 3.74 7.71
N ALA A 436 28.47 3.59 7.01
CA ALA A 436 27.18 4.07 7.44
C ALA A 436 26.06 3.23 6.81
N VAL A 437 25.42 2.55 7.65
CA VAL A 437 24.22 1.77 7.65
C VAL A 437 23.10 2.27 6.72
N GLY A 438 22.52 1.37 5.94
CA GLY A 438 21.07 1.15 5.88
C GLY A 438 20.26 1.85 4.83
N ILE A 439 19.56 1.02 4.12
CA ILE A 439 18.19 1.23 3.62
C ILE A 439 17.89 2.62 3.02
N ILE A 440 18.39 2.93 1.86
CA ILE A 440 17.80 3.90 0.90
C ILE A 440 18.41 3.62 -0.51
N ALA A 441 18.29 2.43 -1.05
CA ALA A 441 18.88 2.15 -2.37
C ALA A 441 17.86 2.29 -3.54
N THR A 442 16.59 2.11 -3.32
CA THR A 442 15.59 2.14 -4.40
C THR A 442 15.09 3.55 -4.75
N SER A 443 14.91 4.43 -3.78
CA SER A 443 14.39 5.77 -4.02
C SER A 443 15.42 6.76 -4.60
N LEU A 444 16.70 6.66 -4.26
CA LEU A 444 17.74 7.53 -4.80
C LEU A 444 18.08 7.26 -6.27
N PHE A 445 17.94 6.02 -6.73
CA PHE A 445 18.13 5.65 -8.14
C PHE A 445 17.06 6.26 -9.05
N TYR A 446 15.81 6.28 -8.58
CA TYR A 446 14.70 6.83 -9.35
C TYR A 446 14.77 8.36 -9.46
N VAL A 447 15.12 9.05 -8.38
CA VAL A 447 15.24 10.52 -8.35
C VAL A 447 16.37 11.04 -9.25
N LYS A 448 17.49 10.32 -9.37
CA LYS A 448 18.59 10.75 -10.26
C LYS A 448 18.24 10.55 -11.73
N SER A 449 17.54 9.48 -12.08
CA SER A 449 17.05 9.23 -13.45
C SER A 449 16.07 10.32 -13.93
N ILE A 450 15.23 10.86 -13.03
CA ILE A 450 14.27 11.92 -13.36
C ILE A 450 14.93 13.30 -13.48
N ARG A 451 15.93 13.60 -12.65
CA ARG A 451 16.70 14.85 -12.79
C ARG A 451 17.41 14.94 -14.13
N ASP A 452 17.92 13.82 -14.63
CA ASP A 452 18.61 13.77 -15.92
C ASP A 452 17.62 13.87 -17.08
N LYS A 453 16.41 13.33 -16.95
CA LYS A 453 15.34 13.49 -17.93
C LYS A 453 14.85 14.95 -18.05
N ARG A 454 14.64 15.65 -16.93
CA ARG A 454 14.29 17.08 -16.92
C ARG A 454 15.37 17.96 -17.56
N LYS A 455 16.66 17.64 -17.37
CA LYS A 455 17.76 18.37 -18.04
C LYS A 455 17.76 18.16 -19.56
N ILE A 456 17.36 16.98 -20.03
CA ILE A 456 17.24 16.68 -21.47
C ILE A 456 16.05 17.43 -22.06
N ASP A 457 14.92 17.48 -21.39
CA ASP A 457 13.72 18.18 -21.83
C ASP A 457 13.93 19.71 -21.85
N ASP A 458 14.67 20.28 -20.88
CA ASP A 458 15.06 21.69 -20.86
C ASP A 458 16.02 22.05 -22.00
N VAL A 459 16.89 21.15 -22.43
CA VAL A 459 17.78 21.34 -23.58
C VAL A 459 16.98 21.30 -24.90
N ILE A 460 16.05 20.38 -25.03
CA ILE A 460 15.21 20.23 -26.22
C ILE A 460 14.24 21.43 -26.36
N SER A 461 13.69 21.94 -25.25
CA SER A 461 12.79 23.11 -25.28
C SER A 461 13.50 24.41 -25.64
N ASN A 462 14.77 24.56 -25.31
CA ASN A 462 15.58 25.75 -25.65
C ASN A 462 16.06 25.74 -27.10
N GLU A 463 16.21 24.59 -27.75
CA GLU A 463 16.55 24.51 -29.16
C GLU A 463 15.36 24.76 -30.11
N THR A 464 14.12 24.55 -29.64
CA THR A 464 12.90 24.77 -30.44
C THR A 464 12.34 26.19 -30.35
N SER A 465 12.80 27.02 -29.41
CA SER A 465 12.36 28.43 -29.26
C SER A 465 13.28 29.46 -29.98
N GLY A 466 14.27 29.01 -30.72
CA GLY A 466 15.27 29.81 -31.40
C GLY A 466 15.13 29.81 -32.93
N LYS A 467 13.87 29.88 -33.45
CA LYS A 467 13.62 30.21 -34.90
C LYS A 467 12.43 31.12 -35.05
#